data_2eabdee5bf602e52af59fd550ac3db85
#
_entry.id   2eabdee5bf602e52af59fd550ac3db85
#
_cell.length_a   1.000
_cell.length_b   1.000
_cell.length_c   1.000
_cell.angle_alpha   90.00
_cell.angle_beta   90.00
_cell.angle_gamma   90.00
#
_symmetry.space_group_name_H-M   'P 1'
#
loop_
_entity.id
_entity.type
_entity.pdbx_description
1 polymer ?
#
loop_
_entity_poly.entity_id
_entity_poly.type
_entity_poly.pdbx_seq_one_letter_code
_entity_poly.pdbx_strand_id
1 'polypeptide(L)'
;MQQAGEVGAGAVLVLTSTDEDGNFSSQRAAQLFRDRVLQTQVLDSLLQVLIEKGYVGLDADFEYIPETDRDAFFAFLDNARERLHQYGFFLQVDLAPKTYAQQPGLLYVAHDYAVIGSIADTVLLMTYEWGYAYGPPMAIAPLPQVEAVVRYAVTEIPTWKIQLGIPNYGYDWTLPYEPGRRAVTLGNEEAVRLAAQVGAEIQFDPVSQAPTFQYQTAGTIHQVWFEDARSVQAKFDLIERNQLVGGTYWNLLRPFPQNWALAAQRITPRSLWQGSLQSP
;
A
#
# COMPACT_ATOMS: atom_id res chain seq x y z
N MET A 1 19.31 1.98 -5.14
CA MET A 1 19.55 2.95 -6.24
C MET A 1 20.19 2.28 -7.45
N GLN A 2 21.45 1.81 -7.35
CA GLN A 2 22.17 1.22 -8.51
C GLN A 2 21.38 0.05 -9.15
N GLN A 3 20.93 -0.92 -8.39
CA GLN A 3 20.17 -2.07 -8.89
C GLN A 3 18.84 -1.67 -9.56
N ALA A 4 18.14 -0.68 -9.04
CA ALA A 4 16.93 -0.16 -9.66
C ALA A 4 17.23 0.46 -11.03
N GLY A 5 18.30 1.27 -11.13
CA GLY A 5 18.72 1.87 -12.39
C GLY A 5 19.15 0.85 -13.46
N GLU A 6 19.79 -0.25 -13.06
CA GLU A 6 20.22 -1.34 -13.98
C GLU A 6 19.04 -2.04 -14.67
N VAL A 7 17.86 -2.05 -14.03
CA VAL A 7 16.63 -2.61 -14.60
C VAL A 7 15.66 -1.56 -15.14
N GLY A 8 16.09 -0.29 -15.20
CA GLY A 8 15.26 0.82 -15.68
C GLY A 8 14.15 1.25 -14.71
N ALA A 9 14.24 0.85 -13.44
CA ALA A 9 13.30 1.27 -12.41
C ALA A 9 13.76 2.55 -11.71
N GLY A 10 12.83 3.43 -11.40
CA GLY A 10 13.08 4.61 -10.57
C GLY A 10 12.86 4.35 -9.10
N ALA A 11 13.75 4.85 -8.26
CA ALA A 11 13.54 4.81 -6.83
C ALA A 11 12.73 6.02 -6.36
N VAL A 12 11.78 5.80 -5.48
CA VAL A 12 10.94 6.84 -4.87
C VAL A 12 11.30 6.94 -3.39
N LEU A 13 11.40 8.15 -2.87
CA LEU A 13 11.66 8.40 -1.45
C LEU A 13 10.33 8.45 -0.71
N VAL A 14 10.19 7.67 0.36
CA VAL A 14 8.98 7.71 1.21
C VAL A 14 9.18 8.71 2.35
N LEU A 15 8.21 9.60 2.51
CA LEU A 15 8.07 10.52 3.65
C LEU A 15 6.91 10.07 4.53
N THR A 16 7.19 9.80 5.78
CA THR A 16 6.20 9.38 6.78
C THR A 16 6.38 10.12 8.10
N SER A 17 5.36 10.09 8.96
CA SER A 17 5.36 10.72 10.29
C SER A 17 5.59 9.73 11.43
N THR A 18 6.38 8.68 11.23
CA THR A 18 6.62 7.66 12.27
C THR A 18 7.43 8.22 13.45
N ASP A 19 7.13 7.71 14.65
CA ASP A 19 7.92 7.95 15.86
C ASP A 19 9.18 7.06 15.92
N GLU A 20 9.89 7.07 17.04
CA GLU A 20 11.13 6.30 17.23
C GLU A 20 10.87 4.78 17.30
N ASP A 21 9.64 4.37 17.64
CA ASP A 21 9.21 2.98 17.69
C ASP A 21 8.66 2.49 16.33
N GLY A 22 8.59 3.37 15.34
CA GLY A 22 8.09 3.07 13.99
C GLY A 22 6.57 3.17 13.86
N ASN A 23 5.87 3.74 14.86
CA ASN A 23 4.41 3.95 14.77
C ASN A 23 4.09 5.30 14.14
N PHE A 24 3.01 5.39 13.37
CA PHE A 24 2.53 6.66 12.85
C PHE A 24 2.14 7.62 13.96
N SER A 25 2.62 8.85 13.87
CA SER A 25 2.42 9.90 14.86
C SER A 25 1.59 11.05 14.29
N SER A 26 0.32 11.12 14.66
CA SER A 26 -0.57 12.25 14.33
C SER A 26 0.00 13.59 14.79
N GLN A 27 0.75 13.61 15.91
CA GLN A 27 1.36 14.83 16.42
C GLN A 27 2.50 15.32 15.53
N ARG A 28 3.40 14.43 15.08
CA ARG A 28 4.49 14.81 14.14
C ARG A 28 3.91 15.29 12.80
N ALA A 29 2.89 14.61 12.29
CA ALA A 29 2.18 15.01 11.10
C ALA A 29 1.58 16.41 11.25
N ALA A 30 0.84 16.67 12.34
CA ALA A 30 0.23 17.96 12.61
C ALA A 30 1.26 19.10 12.73
N GLN A 31 2.41 18.85 13.36
CA GLN A 31 3.51 19.82 13.42
C GLN A 31 3.99 20.20 12.02
N LEU A 32 4.26 19.23 11.17
CA LEU A 32 4.69 19.46 9.79
C LEU A 32 3.62 20.24 9.00
N PHE A 33 2.35 19.83 9.09
CA PHE A 33 1.29 20.44 8.28
C PHE A 33 0.93 21.88 8.69
N ARG A 34 1.09 22.24 9.96
CA ARG A 34 0.74 23.57 10.50
C ARG A 34 1.88 24.58 10.47
N ASP A 35 3.14 24.12 10.44
CA ASP A 35 4.32 25.00 10.50
C ASP A 35 4.95 25.17 9.11
N ARG A 36 4.72 26.33 8.50
CA ARG A 36 5.25 26.69 7.17
C ARG A 36 6.78 26.76 7.11
N VAL A 37 7.43 27.13 8.23
CA VAL A 37 8.90 27.18 8.29
C VAL A 37 9.44 25.76 8.29
N LEU A 38 8.87 24.89 9.12
CA LEU A 38 9.23 23.46 9.15
C LEU A 38 8.97 22.78 7.80
N GLN A 39 7.82 23.06 7.15
CA GLN A 39 7.55 22.55 5.79
C GLN A 39 8.66 22.92 4.81
N THR A 40 9.08 24.19 4.82
CA THR A 40 10.15 24.68 3.95
C THR A 40 11.45 23.92 4.20
N GLN A 41 11.85 23.80 5.45
CA GLN A 41 13.09 23.10 5.84
C GLN A 41 13.06 21.61 5.45
N VAL A 42 11.93 20.93 5.70
CA VAL A 42 11.76 19.50 5.34
C VAL A 42 11.79 19.33 3.83
N LEU A 43 11.02 20.14 3.08
CA LEU A 43 10.96 20.02 1.62
C LEU A 43 12.28 20.39 0.96
N ASP A 44 13.04 21.38 1.46
CA ASP A 44 14.39 21.70 0.98
C ASP A 44 15.35 20.52 1.19
N SER A 45 15.32 19.93 2.39
CA SER A 45 16.15 18.76 2.70
C SER A 45 15.81 17.54 1.83
N LEU A 46 14.49 17.29 1.60
CA LEU A 46 14.02 16.22 0.73
C LEU A 46 14.47 16.45 -0.71
N LEU A 47 14.31 17.64 -1.25
CA LEU A 47 14.76 17.98 -2.61
C LEU A 47 16.26 17.76 -2.78
N GLN A 48 17.06 18.17 -1.80
CA GLN A 48 18.49 17.90 -1.81
C GLN A 48 18.79 16.39 -1.89
N VAL A 49 18.12 15.58 -1.05
CA VAL A 49 18.28 14.11 -1.04
C VAL A 49 17.82 13.51 -2.37
N LEU A 50 16.68 13.95 -2.91
CA LEU A 50 16.17 13.47 -4.20
C LEU A 50 17.19 13.69 -5.32
N ILE A 51 17.74 14.89 -5.39
CA ILE A 51 18.75 15.27 -6.40
C ILE A 51 20.05 14.48 -6.20
N GLU A 52 20.62 14.50 -4.99
CA GLU A 52 21.91 13.89 -4.70
C GLU A 52 21.91 12.36 -4.88
N LYS A 53 20.80 11.72 -4.53
CA LYS A 53 20.66 10.25 -4.60
C LYS A 53 20.04 9.76 -5.91
N GLY A 54 19.50 10.65 -6.74
CA GLY A 54 18.88 10.29 -8.02
C GLY A 54 17.54 9.57 -7.83
N TYR A 55 16.75 9.97 -6.83
CA TYR A 55 15.35 9.57 -6.74
C TYR A 55 14.52 10.23 -7.84
N VAL A 56 13.32 9.71 -8.07
CA VAL A 56 12.46 10.13 -9.16
C VAL A 56 11.21 10.84 -8.71
N GLY A 57 10.90 10.71 -7.44
CA GLY A 57 9.74 11.32 -6.81
C GLY A 57 9.72 11.07 -5.33
N LEU A 58 8.70 11.64 -4.72
CA LEU A 58 8.36 11.51 -3.32
C LEU A 58 7.06 10.72 -3.19
N ASP A 59 7.00 9.84 -2.22
CA ASP A 59 5.80 9.15 -1.76
C ASP A 59 5.44 9.66 -0.37
N ALA A 60 4.23 10.19 -0.22
CA ALA A 60 3.73 10.75 1.03
C ALA A 60 2.79 9.73 1.71
N ASP A 61 3.33 9.02 2.70
CA ASP A 61 2.64 8.01 3.50
C ASP A 61 2.33 8.55 4.90
N PHE A 62 1.16 9.18 5.06
CA PHE A 62 0.70 9.75 6.32
C PHE A 62 -0.61 9.12 6.74
N GLU A 63 -0.58 8.40 7.86
CA GLU A 63 -1.76 7.74 8.40
C GLU A 63 -2.25 8.40 9.70
N TYR A 64 -3.49 8.09 10.08
CA TYR A 64 -4.13 8.53 11.33
C TYR A 64 -4.15 10.06 11.53
N ILE A 65 -4.40 10.80 10.46
CA ILE A 65 -4.50 12.26 10.50
C ILE A 65 -5.88 12.67 11.04
N PRO A 66 -5.95 13.47 12.12
CA PRO A 66 -7.21 13.98 12.63
C PRO A 66 -7.94 14.87 11.62
N GLU A 67 -9.26 14.85 11.65
CA GLU A 67 -10.09 15.70 10.78
C GLU A 67 -9.73 17.21 10.90
N THR A 68 -9.32 17.64 12.09
CA THR A 68 -8.85 19.03 12.35
C THR A 68 -7.60 19.40 11.58
N ASP A 69 -6.83 18.44 11.09
CA ASP A 69 -5.60 18.66 10.32
C ASP A 69 -5.76 18.40 8.83
N ARG A 70 -6.95 17.97 8.39
CA ARG A 70 -7.23 17.60 7.01
C ARG A 70 -6.86 18.69 6.01
N ASP A 71 -7.32 19.92 6.21
CA ASP A 71 -7.08 21.01 5.28
C ASP A 71 -5.59 21.45 5.27
N ALA A 72 -4.92 21.37 6.44
CA ALA A 72 -3.50 21.61 6.53
C ALA A 72 -2.67 20.53 5.82
N PHE A 73 -3.12 19.27 5.87
CA PHE A 73 -2.53 18.16 5.11
C PHE A 73 -2.65 18.40 3.61
N PHE A 74 -3.83 18.77 3.11
CA PHE A 74 -4.02 19.05 1.68
C PHE A 74 -3.13 20.23 1.22
N ALA A 75 -3.05 21.28 2.01
CA ALA A 75 -2.17 22.41 1.71
C ALA A 75 -0.68 22.05 1.72
N PHE A 76 -0.27 21.11 2.59
CA PHE A 76 1.08 20.56 2.58
C PHE A 76 1.36 19.74 1.31
N LEU A 77 0.44 18.86 0.93
CA LEU A 77 0.59 18.03 -0.30
C LEU A 77 0.69 18.91 -1.55
N ASP A 78 -0.14 19.94 -1.66
CA ASP A 78 -0.11 20.85 -2.81
C ASP A 78 1.21 21.64 -2.87
N ASN A 79 1.69 22.17 -1.72
CA ASN A 79 3.00 22.80 -1.61
C ASN A 79 4.14 21.85 -1.98
N ALA A 80 4.07 20.60 -1.51
CA ALA A 80 5.07 19.59 -1.83
C ALA A 80 5.10 19.30 -3.35
N ARG A 81 3.92 19.08 -3.97
CA ARG A 81 3.80 18.86 -5.41
C ARG A 81 4.38 20.03 -6.21
N GLU A 82 3.99 21.27 -5.91
CA GLU A 82 4.48 22.45 -6.63
C GLU A 82 6.00 22.53 -6.60
N ARG A 83 6.61 22.26 -5.45
CA ARG A 83 8.07 22.29 -5.31
C ARG A 83 8.75 21.12 -6.02
N LEU A 84 8.21 19.93 -5.95
CA LEU A 84 8.73 18.73 -6.64
C LEU A 84 8.71 18.92 -8.17
N HIS A 85 7.62 19.44 -8.71
CA HIS A 85 7.44 19.69 -10.13
C HIS A 85 8.46 20.69 -10.71
N GLN A 86 8.93 21.66 -9.92
CA GLN A 86 9.99 22.59 -10.37
C GLN A 86 11.29 21.89 -10.73
N TYR A 87 11.51 20.68 -10.18
CA TYR A 87 12.69 19.86 -10.42
C TYR A 87 12.41 18.60 -11.25
N GLY A 88 11.18 18.44 -11.75
CA GLY A 88 10.77 17.29 -12.55
C GLY A 88 10.53 16.01 -11.75
N PHE A 89 10.33 16.11 -10.43
CA PHE A 89 9.94 14.99 -9.57
C PHE A 89 8.42 14.88 -9.48
N PHE A 90 7.89 13.66 -9.28
CA PHE A 90 6.47 13.44 -9.05
C PHE A 90 6.14 13.29 -7.56
N LEU A 91 4.88 13.45 -7.22
CA LEU A 91 4.29 13.18 -5.91
C LEU A 91 3.34 11.98 -6.00
N GLN A 92 3.63 10.92 -5.24
CA GLN A 92 2.68 9.86 -4.91
C GLN A 92 2.10 10.10 -3.52
N VAL A 93 0.88 9.64 -3.28
CA VAL A 93 0.25 9.68 -1.95
C VAL A 93 -0.42 8.34 -1.66
N ASP A 94 -0.15 7.78 -0.48
CA ASP A 94 -0.78 6.56 0.00
C ASP A 94 -2.15 6.87 0.62
N LEU A 95 -3.17 6.09 0.22
CA LEU A 95 -4.55 6.32 0.60
C LEU A 95 -5.12 5.12 1.38
N ALA A 96 -5.70 5.42 2.54
CA ALA A 96 -6.48 4.44 3.30
C ALA A 96 -7.64 3.86 2.46
N PRO A 97 -7.98 2.57 2.63
CA PRO A 97 -8.93 1.87 1.76
C PRO A 97 -10.40 2.25 2.04
N LYS A 98 -10.86 3.35 1.47
CA LYS A 98 -12.24 3.86 1.62
C LYS A 98 -13.19 3.25 0.59
N THR A 99 -14.44 3.07 0.98
CA THR A 99 -15.53 2.60 0.13
C THR A 99 -16.61 3.65 -0.12
N TYR A 100 -16.54 4.80 0.55
CA TYR A 100 -17.39 5.99 0.36
C TYR A 100 -16.74 7.24 0.99
N ALA A 101 -17.19 8.42 0.60
CA ALA A 101 -16.55 9.70 0.93
C ALA A 101 -16.44 9.97 2.44
N GLN A 102 -17.54 9.83 3.19
CA GLN A 102 -17.61 10.15 4.62
C GLN A 102 -17.35 8.93 5.51
N GLN A 103 -16.49 7.98 5.08
CA GLN A 103 -16.14 6.82 5.88
C GLN A 103 -15.51 7.26 7.21
N PRO A 104 -16.11 6.88 8.36
CA PRO A 104 -15.62 7.34 9.66
C PRO A 104 -14.39 6.54 10.11
N GLY A 105 -13.60 7.15 10.98
CA GLY A 105 -12.41 6.55 11.59
C GLY A 105 -11.15 7.36 11.32
N LEU A 106 -10.25 7.41 12.30
CA LEU A 106 -9.04 8.23 12.27
C LEU A 106 -8.14 7.92 11.05
N LEU A 107 -8.13 6.66 10.59
CA LEU A 107 -7.41 6.24 9.38
C LEU A 107 -8.00 6.87 8.11
N TYR A 108 -9.30 7.21 8.07
CA TYR A 108 -10.04 7.54 6.85
C TYR A 108 -10.38 9.02 6.69
N VAL A 109 -10.63 9.74 7.79
CA VAL A 109 -11.28 11.06 7.76
C VAL A 109 -10.49 12.14 7.00
N ALA A 110 -9.17 12.05 6.96
CA ALA A 110 -8.32 12.98 6.22
C ALA A 110 -7.99 12.51 4.79
N HIS A 111 -8.31 11.26 4.42
CA HIS A 111 -8.04 10.73 3.09
C HIS A 111 -9.22 11.01 2.15
N ASP A 112 -9.34 12.27 1.70
CA ASP A 112 -10.34 12.68 0.70
C ASP A 112 -9.82 12.32 -0.69
N TYR A 113 -10.44 11.34 -1.34
CA TYR A 113 -9.98 10.81 -2.62
C TYR A 113 -10.05 11.84 -3.74
N ALA A 114 -11.12 12.65 -3.77
CA ALA A 114 -11.28 13.68 -4.80
C ALA A 114 -10.21 14.76 -4.67
N VAL A 115 -9.99 15.26 -3.44
CA VAL A 115 -9.01 16.34 -3.19
C VAL A 115 -7.58 15.82 -3.42
N ILE A 116 -7.20 14.70 -2.78
CA ILE A 116 -5.83 14.15 -2.91
C ILE A 116 -5.58 13.69 -4.35
N GLY A 117 -6.56 13.07 -4.99
CA GLY A 117 -6.46 12.65 -6.40
C GLY A 117 -6.29 13.82 -7.38
N SER A 118 -6.76 15.03 -7.02
CA SER A 118 -6.51 16.24 -7.81
C SER A 118 -5.09 16.78 -7.62
N ILE A 119 -4.50 16.59 -6.42
CA ILE A 119 -3.16 17.07 -6.07
C ILE A 119 -2.09 16.09 -6.56
N ALA A 120 -2.17 14.82 -6.16
CA ALA A 120 -1.14 13.81 -6.42
C ALA A 120 -1.00 13.49 -7.93
N ASP A 121 0.20 13.14 -8.35
CA ASP A 121 0.46 12.60 -9.69
C ASP A 121 0.00 11.14 -9.78
N THR A 122 0.26 10.35 -8.73
CA THR A 122 -0.27 8.99 -8.55
C THR A 122 -0.73 8.78 -7.11
N VAL A 123 -1.63 7.82 -6.91
CA VAL A 123 -2.07 7.39 -5.59
C VAL A 123 -1.92 5.88 -5.45
N LEU A 124 -1.51 5.43 -4.27
CA LEU A 124 -1.56 4.03 -3.88
C LEU A 124 -2.77 3.79 -2.99
N LEU A 125 -3.67 2.91 -3.37
CA LEU A 125 -4.72 2.43 -2.49
C LEU A 125 -4.16 1.31 -1.61
N MET A 126 -4.10 1.50 -0.30
CA MET A 126 -3.61 0.50 0.66
C MET A 126 -4.64 -0.61 0.88
N THR A 127 -4.93 -1.38 -0.17
CA THR A 127 -5.96 -2.43 -0.21
C THR A 127 -5.49 -3.75 0.42
N TYR A 128 -5.07 -3.68 1.67
CA TYR A 128 -4.63 -4.79 2.52
C TYR A 128 -4.94 -4.51 3.99
N GLU A 129 -4.54 -5.42 4.91
CA GLU A 129 -4.73 -5.34 6.36
C GLU A 129 -6.20 -5.45 6.81
N TRP A 130 -7.13 -6.06 6.01
CA TRP A 130 -8.42 -6.49 6.56
C TRP A 130 -8.21 -7.62 7.56
N GLY A 131 -7.49 -8.69 7.20
CA GLY A 131 -6.84 -9.55 8.16
C GLY A 131 -5.52 -8.93 8.56
N TYR A 132 -5.41 -8.45 9.80
CA TYR A 132 -4.18 -7.85 10.31
C TYR A 132 -3.72 -8.53 11.60
N ALA A 133 -2.48 -8.29 11.98
CA ALA A 133 -1.81 -9.05 13.03
C ALA A 133 -2.53 -9.10 14.38
N TYR A 134 -3.31 -8.09 14.74
CA TYR A 134 -4.04 -8.01 16.01
C TYR A 134 -5.56 -8.24 15.87
N GLY A 135 -6.04 -8.40 14.63
CA GLY A 135 -7.44 -8.71 14.33
C GLY A 135 -7.72 -10.22 14.31
N PRO A 136 -9.00 -10.60 14.15
CA PRO A 136 -9.38 -11.98 13.97
C PRO A 136 -8.86 -12.54 12.64
N PRO A 137 -8.68 -13.88 12.54
CA PRO A 137 -8.23 -14.52 11.32
C PRO A 137 -9.14 -14.25 10.13
N MET A 138 -8.60 -13.66 9.09
CA MET A 138 -9.25 -13.49 7.79
C MET A 138 -8.20 -13.21 6.70
N ALA A 139 -8.61 -13.23 5.43
CA ALA A 139 -7.74 -12.87 4.33
C ALA A 139 -7.19 -11.44 4.48
N ILE A 140 -5.93 -11.23 4.12
CA ILE A 140 -5.24 -9.93 4.24
C ILE A 140 -5.86 -8.91 3.29
N ALA A 141 -6.18 -9.32 2.07
CA ALA A 141 -6.79 -8.49 1.04
C ALA A 141 -7.95 -9.25 0.35
N PRO A 142 -9.10 -9.44 1.04
CA PRO A 142 -10.24 -10.14 0.47
C PRO A 142 -10.78 -9.41 -0.77
N LEU A 143 -10.93 -10.12 -1.89
CA LEU A 143 -11.27 -9.51 -3.18
C LEU A 143 -12.53 -8.63 -3.15
N PRO A 144 -13.64 -9.01 -2.47
CA PRO A 144 -14.82 -8.16 -2.43
C PRO A 144 -14.58 -6.79 -1.77
N GLN A 145 -13.75 -6.73 -0.74
CA GLN A 145 -13.37 -5.49 -0.06
C GLN A 145 -12.45 -4.65 -0.93
N VAL A 146 -11.44 -5.28 -1.56
CA VAL A 146 -10.55 -4.60 -2.51
C VAL A 146 -11.37 -4.01 -3.68
N GLU A 147 -12.29 -4.78 -4.25
CA GLU A 147 -13.17 -4.32 -5.33
C GLU A 147 -14.09 -3.16 -4.89
N ALA A 148 -14.59 -3.17 -3.66
CA ALA A 148 -15.40 -2.08 -3.13
C ALA A 148 -14.61 -0.77 -3.04
N VAL A 149 -13.34 -0.84 -2.63
CA VAL A 149 -12.43 0.33 -2.59
C VAL A 149 -12.16 0.84 -4.01
N VAL A 150 -11.81 -0.04 -4.94
CA VAL A 150 -11.55 0.35 -6.33
C VAL A 150 -12.81 1.00 -6.96
N ARG A 151 -13.99 0.40 -6.74
CA ARG A 151 -15.26 0.94 -7.26
C ARG A 151 -15.52 2.37 -6.79
N TYR A 152 -15.21 2.68 -5.53
CA TYR A 152 -15.29 4.05 -5.04
C TYR A 152 -14.17 4.92 -5.61
N ALA A 153 -12.93 4.45 -5.60
CA ALA A 153 -11.78 5.24 -6.02
C ALA A 153 -11.90 5.74 -7.48
N VAL A 154 -12.39 4.91 -8.40
CA VAL A 154 -12.55 5.29 -9.82
C VAL A 154 -13.66 6.30 -10.07
N THR A 155 -14.52 6.58 -9.09
CA THR A 155 -15.50 7.68 -9.16
C THR A 155 -14.90 9.03 -8.78
N GLU A 156 -13.81 9.03 -8.03
CA GLU A 156 -13.17 10.22 -7.45
C GLU A 156 -11.84 10.57 -8.10
N ILE A 157 -11.10 9.57 -8.58
CA ILE A 157 -9.72 9.70 -9.06
C ILE A 157 -9.62 9.13 -10.48
N PRO A 158 -8.95 9.82 -11.42
CA PRO A 158 -8.66 9.27 -12.73
C PRO A 158 -7.91 7.93 -12.64
N THR A 159 -8.37 6.91 -13.33
CA THR A 159 -7.86 5.53 -13.21
C THR A 159 -6.37 5.40 -13.50
N TRP A 160 -5.86 6.24 -14.40
CA TRP A 160 -4.44 6.30 -14.77
C TRP A 160 -3.51 6.86 -13.66
N LYS A 161 -4.07 7.37 -12.54
CA LYS A 161 -3.34 7.75 -11.33
C LYS A 161 -3.35 6.67 -10.25
N ILE A 162 -4.25 5.68 -10.33
CA ILE A 162 -4.52 4.73 -9.24
C ILE A 162 -3.62 3.50 -9.35
N GLN A 163 -2.86 3.24 -8.31
CA GLN A 163 -2.15 1.98 -8.09
C GLN A 163 -2.89 1.14 -7.04
N LEU A 164 -3.05 -0.16 -7.30
CA LEU A 164 -3.66 -1.10 -6.37
C LEU A 164 -2.63 -1.69 -5.43
N GLY A 165 -2.81 -1.57 -4.13
CA GLY A 165 -1.98 -2.19 -3.11
C GLY A 165 -2.17 -3.71 -3.07
N ILE A 166 -1.08 -4.47 -3.16
CA ILE A 166 -1.05 -5.93 -3.15
C ILE A 166 -0.15 -6.38 -1.99
N PRO A 167 -0.67 -7.16 -1.01
CA PRO A 167 0.16 -7.67 0.07
C PRO A 167 1.08 -8.78 -0.43
N ASN A 168 2.32 -8.80 0.08
CA ASN A 168 3.29 -9.86 -0.17
C ASN A 168 3.65 -10.57 1.14
N TYR A 169 2.63 -10.92 1.91
CA TYR A 169 2.76 -11.59 3.21
C TYR A 169 1.46 -12.25 3.61
N GLY A 170 1.53 -13.03 4.66
CA GLY A 170 0.41 -13.64 5.35
C GLY A 170 0.57 -13.57 6.85
N TYR A 171 -0.44 -14.07 7.54
CA TYR A 171 -0.43 -14.19 9.00
C TYR A 171 -0.81 -15.60 9.44
N ASP A 172 -0.23 -16.02 10.55
CA ASP A 172 -0.53 -17.24 11.29
C ASP A 172 -1.11 -16.87 12.66
N TRP A 173 -2.42 -17.08 12.83
CA TRP A 173 -3.13 -16.82 14.08
C TRP A 173 -3.23 -18.07 14.92
N THR A 174 -2.98 -17.92 16.20
CA THR A 174 -3.29 -18.93 17.22
C THR A 174 -4.79 -18.88 17.57
N LEU A 175 -5.44 -20.04 17.62
CA LEU A 175 -6.86 -20.18 17.98
C LEU A 175 -7.04 -20.81 19.37
N PRO A 176 -8.11 -20.43 20.11
CA PRO A 176 -9.09 -19.39 19.77
C PRO A 176 -8.45 -18.01 19.68
N TYR A 177 -8.99 -17.14 18.81
CA TYR A 177 -8.54 -15.76 18.72
C TYR A 177 -8.74 -15.04 20.05
N GLU A 178 -7.72 -14.32 20.49
CA GLU A 178 -7.74 -13.48 21.69
C GLU A 178 -7.36 -12.05 21.32
N PRO A 179 -8.20 -11.04 21.64
CA PRO A 179 -7.86 -9.64 21.41
C PRO A 179 -6.51 -9.26 22.05
N GLY A 180 -5.66 -8.57 21.27
CA GLY A 180 -4.32 -8.17 21.71
C GLY A 180 -3.21 -9.22 21.48
N ARG A 181 -3.56 -10.46 21.15
CA ARG A 181 -2.56 -11.45 20.71
C ARG A 181 -2.18 -11.18 19.26
N ARG A 182 -0.90 -10.91 19.05
CA ARG A 182 -0.37 -10.67 17.72
C ARG A 182 -0.18 -11.98 16.96
N ALA A 183 -0.71 -12.06 15.74
CA ALA A 183 -0.41 -13.12 14.79
C ALA A 183 1.04 -13.06 14.28
N VAL A 184 1.59 -14.20 13.92
CA VAL A 184 2.94 -14.27 13.35
C VAL A 184 2.88 -13.90 11.87
N THR A 185 3.68 -12.92 11.46
CA THR A 185 3.80 -12.53 10.05
C THR A 185 4.72 -13.53 9.33
N LEU A 186 4.29 -14.03 8.18
CA LEU A 186 5.09 -14.91 7.31
C LEU A 186 5.04 -14.49 5.85
N GLY A 187 6.06 -14.89 5.10
CA GLY A 187 6.06 -14.76 3.64
C GLY A 187 5.17 -15.82 2.99
N ASN A 188 4.74 -15.55 1.76
CA ASN A 188 3.87 -16.47 1.04
C ASN A 188 4.54 -17.83 0.77
N GLU A 189 5.83 -17.84 0.44
CA GLU A 189 6.62 -19.07 0.32
C GLU A 189 6.79 -19.81 1.66
N GLU A 190 6.93 -19.05 2.76
CA GLU A 190 7.01 -19.60 4.11
C GLU A 190 5.70 -20.29 4.50
N ALA A 191 4.54 -19.71 4.14
CA ALA A 191 3.22 -20.30 4.38
C ALA A 191 3.07 -21.66 3.66
N VAL A 192 3.48 -21.73 2.39
CA VAL A 192 3.47 -22.99 1.62
C VAL A 192 4.40 -24.04 2.25
N ARG A 193 5.62 -23.63 2.65
CA ARG A 193 6.55 -24.53 3.33
C ARG A 193 6.00 -25.03 4.67
N LEU A 194 5.38 -24.14 5.45
CA LEU A 194 4.74 -24.50 6.72
C LEU A 194 3.63 -25.52 6.49
N ALA A 195 2.74 -25.30 5.53
CA ALA A 195 1.67 -26.25 5.20
C ALA A 195 2.24 -27.65 4.88
N ALA A 196 3.30 -27.72 4.06
CA ALA A 196 3.96 -28.97 3.72
C ALA A 196 4.61 -29.65 4.95
N GLN A 197 5.24 -28.90 5.83
CA GLN A 197 5.90 -29.41 7.05
C GLN A 197 4.91 -30.00 8.05
N VAL A 198 3.72 -29.40 8.18
CA VAL A 198 2.69 -29.86 9.10
C VAL A 198 1.67 -30.80 8.48
N GLY A 199 1.80 -31.08 7.18
CA GLY A 199 0.88 -31.95 6.43
C GLY A 199 -0.51 -31.34 6.25
N ALA A 200 -0.64 -30.00 6.26
CA ALA A 200 -1.90 -29.31 6.06
C ALA A 200 -2.21 -29.11 4.57
N GLU A 201 -3.47 -29.28 4.21
CA GLU A 201 -3.96 -28.98 2.85
C GLU A 201 -4.27 -27.50 2.72
N ILE A 202 -3.65 -26.84 1.74
CA ILE A 202 -3.96 -25.45 1.40
C ILE A 202 -5.27 -25.41 0.62
N GLN A 203 -6.28 -24.79 1.21
CA GLN A 203 -7.56 -24.50 0.60
C GLN A 203 -7.51 -23.11 -0.06
N PHE A 204 -8.44 -22.88 -0.98
CA PHE A 204 -8.63 -21.57 -1.60
C PHE A 204 -10.06 -21.09 -1.33
N ASP A 205 -10.21 -20.01 -0.58
CA ASP A 205 -11.52 -19.43 -0.31
C ASP A 205 -12.05 -18.72 -1.57
N PRO A 206 -13.17 -19.17 -2.13
CA PRO A 206 -13.67 -18.65 -3.40
C PRO A 206 -14.28 -17.25 -3.28
N VAL A 207 -14.61 -16.78 -2.07
CA VAL A 207 -15.16 -15.45 -1.82
C VAL A 207 -14.06 -14.44 -1.65
N SER A 208 -13.14 -14.69 -0.70
CA SER A 208 -11.99 -13.81 -0.48
C SER A 208 -10.98 -13.87 -1.63
N GLN A 209 -11.04 -14.92 -2.48
CA GLN A 209 -10.02 -15.22 -3.49
C GLN A 209 -8.62 -15.26 -2.87
N ALA A 210 -8.48 -15.96 -1.75
CA ALA A 210 -7.23 -16.06 -1.00
C ALA A 210 -7.00 -17.49 -0.48
N PRO A 211 -5.73 -17.96 -0.44
CA PRO A 211 -5.37 -19.25 0.14
C PRO A 211 -5.36 -19.21 1.67
N THR A 212 -5.76 -20.34 2.26
CA THR A 212 -5.81 -20.51 3.72
C THR A 212 -5.61 -21.98 4.08
N PHE A 213 -5.14 -22.23 5.30
CA PHE A 213 -5.12 -23.57 5.90
C PHE A 213 -5.15 -23.49 7.41
N GLN A 214 -5.56 -24.61 8.03
CA GLN A 214 -5.44 -24.81 9.47
C GLN A 214 -4.46 -25.94 9.77
N TYR A 215 -3.79 -25.85 10.91
CA TYR A 215 -2.97 -26.92 11.43
C TYR A 215 -2.99 -26.94 12.96
N GLN A 216 -2.51 -28.02 13.54
CA GLN A 216 -2.40 -28.15 14.99
C GLN A 216 -0.96 -28.48 15.38
N THR A 217 -0.43 -27.77 16.36
CA THR A 217 0.88 -28.04 16.95
C THR A 217 0.84 -27.84 18.46
N ALA A 218 1.47 -28.74 19.22
CA ALA A 218 1.50 -28.73 20.69
C ALA A 218 0.11 -28.54 21.35
N GLY A 219 -0.94 -29.09 20.77
CA GLY A 219 -2.31 -28.99 21.27
C GLY A 219 -3.03 -27.70 20.90
N THR A 220 -2.38 -26.79 20.18
CA THR A 220 -2.93 -25.49 19.77
C THR A 220 -3.30 -25.51 18.30
N ILE A 221 -4.46 -24.98 17.95
CA ILE A 221 -4.93 -24.85 16.57
C ILE A 221 -4.45 -23.50 16.03
N HIS A 222 -4.03 -23.50 14.77
CA HIS A 222 -3.58 -22.34 14.03
C HIS A 222 -4.40 -22.14 12.76
N GLN A 223 -4.61 -20.90 12.37
CA GLN A 223 -5.21 -20.49 11.10
C GLN A 223 -4.25 -19.60 10.34
N VAL A 224 -3.92 -20.00 9.12
CA VAL A 224 -3.06 -19.21 8.23
C VAL A 224 -3.86 -18.65 7.07
N TRP A 225 -3.69 -17.36 6.78
CA TRP A 225 -4.11 -16.70 5.54
C TRP A 225 -2.91 -16.04 4.89
N PHE A 226 -2.81 -16.13 3.57
CA PHE A 226 -1.67 -15.58 2.83
C PHE A 226 -2.07 -15.28 1.38
N GLU A 227 -1.10 -14.94 0.51
CA GLU A 227 -1.34 -14.73 -0.92
C GLU A 227 -0.64 -15.82 -1.75
N ASP A 228 -1.25 -16.18 -2.89
CA ASP A 228 -0.62 -17.03 -3.90
C ASP A 228 -0.86 -16.48 -5.32
N ALA A 229 -0.37 -17.16 -6.34
CA ALA A 229 -0.54 -16.72 -7.72
C ALA A 229 -2.01 -16.54 -8.12
N ARG A 230 -2.94 -17.33 -7.56
CA ARG A 230 -4.39 -17.25 -7.83
C ARG A 230 -4.99 -15.98 -7.27
N SER A 231 -4.64 -15.64 -6.02
CA SER A 231 -5.12 -14.42 -5.35
C SER A 231 -4.55 -13.16 -5.97
N VAL A 232 -3.28 -13.18 -6.40
CA VAL A 232 -2.67 -12.07 -7.14
C VAL A 232 -3.26 -11.94 -8.54
N GLN A 233 -3.54 -13.06 -9.22
CA GLN A 233 -4.24 -13.07 -10.52
C GLN A 233 -5.57 -12.31 -10.43
N ALA A 234 -6.38 -12.57 -9.40
CA ALA A 234 -7.64 -11.88 -9.21
C ALA A 234 -7.48 -10.36 -9.02
N LYS A 235 -6.37 -9.93 -8.38
CA LYS A 235 -6.03 -8.50 -8.24
C LYS A 235 -5.54 -7.89 -9.56
N PHE A 236 -4.78 -8.63 -10.36
CA PHE A 236 -4.40 -8.19 -11.71
C PHE A 236 -5.62 -8.04 -12.63
N ASP A 237 -6.55 -9.00 -12.57
CA ASP A 237 -7.81 -8.90 -13.32
C ASP A 237 -8.62 -7.65 -12.92
N LEU A 238 -8.56 -7.24 -11.64
CA LEU A 238 -9.20 -6.03 -11.15
C LEU A 238 -8.51 -4.76 -11.68
N ILE A 239 -7.19 -4.73 -11.71
CA ILE A 239 -6.39 -3.66 -12.30
C ILE A 239 -6.74 -3.47 -13.78
N GLU A 240 -6.73 -4.56 -14.55
CA GLU A 240 -7.02 -4.53 -15.98
C GLU A 240 -8.46 -4.10 -16.28
N ARG A 241 -9.46 -4.67 -15.59
CA ARG A 241 -10.89 -4.35 -15.80
C ARG A 241 -11.21 -2.87 -15.54
N ASN A 242 -10.50 -2.26 -14.58
CA ASN A 242 -10.71 -0.87 -14.21
C ASN A 242 -9.71 0.08 -14.86
N GLN A 243 -8.81 -0.42 -15.71
CA GLN A 243 -7.78 0.37 -16.39
C GLN A 243 -6.92 1.20 -15.41
N LEU A 244 -6.60 0.62 -14.26
CA LEU A 244 -5.72 1.26 -13.28
C LEU A 244 -4.30 1.32 -13.84
N VAL A 245 -3.48 2.28 -13.34
CA VAL A 245 -2.12 2.46 -13.83
C VAL A 245 -1.20 1.27 -13.49
N GLY A 246 -1.49 0.53 -12.42
CA GLY A 246 -0.73 -0.65 -12.03
C GLY A 246 -1.02 -1.13 -10.62
N GLY A 247 -0.11 -1.97 -10.11
CA GLY A 247 -0.13 -2.48 -8.74
C GLY A 247 1.17 -2.19 -8.01
N THR A 248 1.08 -2.02 -6.71
CA THR A 248 2.21 -1.79 -5.80
C THR A 248 2.22 -2.86 -4.72
N TYR A 249 3.38 -3.40 -4.41
CA TYR A 249 3.51 -4.45 -3.40
C TYR A 249 3.96 -3.89 -2.03
N TRP A 250 3.23 -4.23 -1.00
CA TRP A 250 3.68 -4.14 0.38
C TRP A 250 4.01 -5.55 0.90
N ASN A 251 5.30 -5.98 1.02
CA ASN A 251 6.51 -5.31 0.54
C ASN A 251 7.39 -6.31 -0.21
N LEU A 252 8.51 -5.87 -0.78
CA LEU A 252 9.41 -6.74 -1.57
C LEU A 252 10.44 -7.51 -0.71
N LEU A 253 10.38 -7.44 0.61
CA LEU A 253 11.36 -8.03 1.53
C LEU A 253 11.26 -9.56 1.63
N ARG A 254 10.21 -10.17 1.07
CA ARG A 254 9.96 -11.61 1.12
C ARG A 254 9.91 -12.20 -0.29
N PRO A 255 10.48 -13.40 -0.52
CA PRO A 255 10.43 -14.03 -1.83
C PRO A 255 8.99 -14.44 -2.22
N PHE A 256 8.65 -14.25 -3.50
CA PHE A 256 7.38 -14.66 -4.06
C PHE A 256 7.55 -15.01 -5.55
N PRO A 257 8.31 -16.07 -5.88
CA PRO A 257 8.69 -16.37 -7.25
C PRO A 257 7.50 -16.65 -8.18
N GLN A 258 6.43 -17.27 -7.68
CA GLN A 258 5.21 -17.54 -8.46
C GLN A 258 4.53 -16.24 -8.91
N ASN A 259 4.53 -15.22 -8.06
CA ASN A 259 4.00 -13.90 -8.40
C ASN A 259 4.83 -13.23 -9.51
N TRP A 260 6.15 -13.28 -9.40
CA TRP A 260 7.01 -12.67 -10.42
C TRP A 260 6.89 -13.35 -11.77
N ALA A 261 6.71 -14.67 -11.80
CA ALA A 261 6.43 -15.40 -13.03
C ALA A 261 5.07 -15.00 -13.63
N LEU A 262 4.04 -14.80 -12.80
CA LEU A 262 2.73 -14.31 -13.24
C LEU A 262 2.82 -12.86 -13.74
N ALA A 263 3.45 -11.98 -12.99
CA ALA A 263 3.62 -10.57 -13.34
C ALA A 263 4.33 -10.41 -14.69
N ALA A 264 5.40 -11.19 -14.93
CA ALA A 264 6.14 -11.16 -16.20
C ALA A 264 5.29 -11.55 -17.41
N GLN A 265 4.22 -12.31 -17.22
CA GLN A 265 3.29 -12.71 -18.29
C GLN A 265 2.15 -11.71 -18.51
N ARG A 266 1.77 -10.95 -17.46
CA ARG A 266 0.56 -10.13 -17.45
C ARG A 266 0.84 -8.64 -17.52
N ILE A 267 1.98 -8.20 -17.00
CA ILE A 267 2.31 -6.79 -16.86
C ILE A 267 3.44 -6.43 -17.83
N THR A 268 3.21 -5.41 -18.64
CA THR A 268 4.27 -4.75 -19.41
C THR A 268 4.73 -3.54 -18.59
N PRO A 269 5.94 -3.54 -18.02
CA PRO A 269 6.46 -2.39 -17.30
C PRO A 269 6.47 -1.16 -18.19
N ARG A 270 5.93 -0.05 -17.68
CA ARG A 270 6.01 1.26 -18.33
C ARG A 270 6.75 2.21 -17.41
N SER A 271 7.66 3.00 -17.97
CA SER A 271 8.27 4.09 -17.22
C SER A 271 7.24 5.20 -17.04
N LEU A 272 6.83 5.46 -15.81
CA LEU A 272 5.91 6.56 -15.48
C LEU A 272 6.58 7.93 -15.52
N TRP A 273 7.88 8.01 -15.74
CA TRP A 273 8.66 9.21 -15.48
C TRP A 273 9.54 9.75 -16.60
N GLN A 274 9.41 9.26 -17.81
CA GLN A 274 10.02 9.93 -18.96
C GLN A 274 9.19 11.16 -19.41
N GLY A 275 8.94 12.11 -18.50
CA GLY A 275 8.48 13.47 -18.84
C GLY A 275 7.08 13.58 -19.44
N SER A 276 6.23 12.58 -19.32
CA SER A 276 4.88 12.65 -19.85
C SER A 276 3.87 11.84 -19.01
N LEU A 277 3.47 12.39 -17.88
CA LEU A 277 2.08 12.26 -17.45
C LEU A 277 1.24 13.16 -18.39
N GLN A 278 1.31 12.90 -19.70
CA GLN A 278 0.33 13.43 -20.62
C GLN A 278 -0.91 12.58 -20.42
N SER A 279 -1.99 13.23 -19.94
CA SER A 279 -3.36 12.71 -20.09
C SER A 279 -3.55 12.19 -21.52
N PRO A 280 -4.26 11.06 -21.70
CA PRO A 280 -4.56 10.52 -23.01
C PRO A 280 -5.34 11.49 -23.87
#